data_a400bfe51a7c4e47ee30e03e30985e4e
#
_entry.id   a400bfe51a7c4e47ee30e03e30985e4e
#
_cell.length_a   1.000
_cell.length_b   1.000
_cell.length_c   1.000
_cell.angle_alpha   90.00
_cell.angle_beta   90.00
_cell.angle_gamma   90.00
#
_symmetry.space_group_name_H-M   'P 1'
#
loop_
_entity.id
_entity.type
_entity.pdbx_description
1 polymer ?
#
loop_
_entity_poly.entity_id
_entity_poly.type
_entity_poly.pdbx_seq_one_letter_code
_entity_poly.pdbx_strand_id
1 'polypeptide(L)'
;MFSKKFDLRIYVLFKGYSPHIEAYVCEEGMARFCTQDYKKPNKDNLKNLFMHLTNFSLNKNSEDYKAPPDVDFFDDATGSKRLLSSLYKTLAEEGHDVDKIKE
;
A
#
# COMPACT_ATOMS: atom_id res chain seq x y z
N MET A 1 -3.22 4.69 14.38
CA MET A 1 -3.36 5.12 12.99
C MET A 1 -3.79 4.02 12.05
N PHE A 2 -2.93 3.34 11.35
CA PHE A 2 -3.30 2.16 10.58
C PHE A 2 -3.16 0.93 11.49
N SER A 3 -4.28 0.30 11.81
CA SER A 3 -4.26 -0.97 12.54
C SER A 3 -3.94 -2.16 11.63
N LYS A 4 -3.83 -1.93 10.33
CA LYS A 4 -3.64 -2.95 9.30
C LYS A 4 -2.22 -2.92 8.74
N LYS A 5 -1.71 -4.09 8.41
CA LYS A 5 -0.47 -4.19 7.64
C LYS A 5 -0.70 -3.64 6.24
N PHE A 6 0.30 -2.93 5.70
CA PHE A 6 0.28 -2.45 4.32
C PHE A 6 1.63 -2.62 3.66
N ASP A 7 1.66 -2.58 2.35
CA ASP A 7 2.87 -2.49 1.55
C ASP A 7 2.76 -1.36 0.52
N LEU A 8 3.91 -0.98 -0.02
CA LEU A 8 4.00 0.02 -1.08
C LEU A 8 4.39 -0.66 -2.38
N ARG A 9 3.62 -0.39 -3.43
CA ARG A 9 3.93 -0.77 -4.81
C ARG A 9 4.58 0.41 -5.50
N ILE A 10 5.89 0.34 -5.68
CA ILE A 10 6.69 1.36 -6.33
C ILE A 10 7.05 0.89 -7.73
N TYR A 11 6.88 1.77 -8.71
CA TYR A 11 7.20 1.47 -10.11
C TYR A 11 8.54 2.07 -10.46
N VAL A 12 9.39 1.27 -11.09
CA VAL A 12 10.70 1.70 -11.57
C VAL A 12 10.75 1.48 -13.08
N LEU A 13 11.11 2.53 -13.82
CA LEU A 13 11.30 2.48 -15.26
C LEU A 13 12.79 2.33 -15.56
N PHE A 14 13.13 1.32 -16.34
CA PHE A 14 14.48 1.15 -16.87
C PHE A 14 14.54 1.59 -18.33
N LYS A 15 15.58 2.34 -18.67
CA LYS A 15 15.85 2.81 -20.03
C LYS A 15 17.28 2.50 -20.42
N GLY A 16 17.47 1.97 -21.64
CA GLY A 16 18.80 1.65 -22.15
C GLY A 16 19.22 0.21 -21.89
N TYR A 17 20.49 -0.08 -22.12
CA TYR A 17 21.11 -1.38 -21.90
C TYR A 17 22.54 -1.22 -21.39
N SER A 18 23.04 -2.31 -20.79
CA SER A 18 24.38 -2.31 -20.20
C SER A 18 25.47 -1.85 -21.21
N PRO A 19 26.41 -0.98 -20.80
CA PRO A 19 26.60 -0.44 -19.46
C PRO A 19 25.82 0.88 -19.20
N HIS A 20 24.94 1.31 -20.10
CA HIS A 20 24.24 2.60 -20.05
C HIS A 20 22.78 2.44 -19.66
N ILE A 21 22.53 1.84 -18.50
CA ILE A 21 21.18 1.69 -17.95
C ILE A 21 20.82 2.91 -17.12
N GLU A 22 19.69 3.53 -17.43
CA GLU A 22 19.08 4.58 -16.63
C GLU A 22 17.84 4.03 -15.92
N ALA A 23 17.68 4.36 -14.64
CA ALA A 23 16.54 3.94 -13.86
C ALA A 23 15.82 5.16 -13.28
N TYR A 24 14.51 5.14 -13.35
CA TYR A 24 13.65 6.22 -12.86
C TYR A 24 12.59 5.63 -11.92
N VAL A 25 12.43 6.23 -10.75
CA VAL A 25 11.36 5.87 -9.82
C VAL A 25 10.16 6.75 -10.10
N CYS A 26 9.00 6.15 -10.36
CA CYS A 26 7.76 6.90 -10.54
C CYS A 26 7.36 7.58 -9.23
N GLU A 27 6.88 8.82 -9.32
CA GLU A 27 6.39 9.56 -8.16
C GLU A 27 5.12 8.95 -7.59
N GLU A 28 4.28 8.41 -8.45
CA GLU A 28 3.04 7.76 -8.05
C GLU A 28 3.21 6.23 -7.97
N GLY A 29 2.44 5.63 -7.11
CA GLY A 29 2.40 4.20 -6.91
C GLY A 29 1.13 3.82 -6.16
N MET A 30 1.16 2.68 -5.50
CA MET A 30 0.00 2.19 -4.75
C MET A 30 0.40 1.75 -3.34
N ALA A 31 -0.50 1.99 -2.41
CA ALA A 31 -0.49 1.36 -1.09
C ALA A 31 -1.58 0.29 -1.05
N ARG A 32 -1.22 -0.91 -0.61
CA ARG A 32 -2.13 -2.04 -0.47
C ARG A 32 -2.22 -2.42 1.00
N PHE A 33 -3.44 -2.54 1.50
CA PHE A 33 -3.70 -2.85 2.91
C PHE A 33 -4.27 -4.25 3.05
N CYS A 34 -3.87 -4.95 4.11
CA CYS A 34 -4.61 -6.10 4.58
C CYS A 34 -6.02 -5.68 4.98
N THR A 35 -6.97 -6.61 4.93
CA THR A 35 -8.37 -6.31 5.25
C THR A 35 -8.69 -6.52 6.72
N GLN A 36 -7.84 -7.24 7.44
CA GLN A 36 -8.00 -7.44 8.89
C GLN A 36 -6.89 -6.77 9.68
N ASP A 37 -7.19 -6.40 10.91
CA ASP A 37 -6.24 -5.72 11.79
C ASP A 37 -5.02 -6.56 12.08
N TYR A 38 -3.87 -5.92 12.10
CA TYR A 38 -2.60 -6.58 12.36
C TYR A 38 -2.47 -7.01 13.82
N LYS A 39 -2.03 -8.24 14.01
CA LYS A 39 -1.57 -8.77 15.29
C LYS A 39 -0.23 -9.43 15.08
N LYS A 40 0.62 -9.39 16.10
CA LYS A 40 1.90 -10.08 16.03
C LYS A 40 1.69 -11.56 15.67
N PRO A 41 2.45 -12.09 14.67
CA PRO A 41 2.29 -13.49 14.28
C PRO A 41 2.50 -14.47 15.43
N ASN A 42 1.59 -15.42 15.56
CA ASN A 42 1.65 -16.52 16.51
C ASN A 42 1.03 -17.78 15.90
N LYS A 43 1.04 -18.89 16.62
CA LYS A 43 0.52 -20.17 16.12
C LYS A 43 -0.97 -20.10 15.78
N ASP A 44 -1.73 -19.26 16.48
CA ASP A 44 -3.19 -19.19 16.32
C ASP A 44 -3.60 -18.37 15.11
N ASN A 45 -2.80 -17.37 14.71
CA ASN A 45 -3.15 -16.45 13.64
C ASN A 45 -2.33 -16.59 12.34
N LEU A 46 -1.35 -17.51 12.28
CA LEU A 46 -0.51 -17.69 11.09
C LEU A 46 -1.30 -18.03 9.83
N LYS A 47 -2.44 -18.67 9.96
CA LYS A 47 -3.29 -19.04 8.83
C LYS A 47 -4.23 -17.92 8.38
N ASN A 48 -4.29 -16.83 9.11
CA ASN A 48 -5.14 -15.69 8.74
C ASN A 48 -4.45 -14.83 7.66
N LEU A 49 -4.63 -15.20 6.41
CA LEU A 49 -3.97 -14.57 5.27
C LEU A 49 -4.40 -13.12 5.08
N PHE A 50 -5.64 -12.76 5.44
CA PHE A 50 -6.14 -11.38 5.32
C PHE A 50 -5.50 -10.39 6.30
N MET A 51 -4.82 -10.90 7.30
CA MET A 51 -4.07 -10.09 8.26
C MET A 51 -2.58 -9.95 7.86
N HIS A 52 -2.04 -10.95 7.17
CA HIS A 52 -0.60 -11.04 6.89
C HIS A 52 -0.22 -10.68 5.46
N LEU A 53 -1.11 -10.90 4.50
CA LEU A 53 -0.83 -10.69 3.07
C LEU A 53 -1.67 -9.55 2.51
N THR A 54 -1.02 -8.68 1.77
CA THR A 54 -1.64 -7.49 1.16
C THR A 54 -2.12 -7.73 -0.27
N ASN A 55 -1.91 -8.94 -0.83
CA ASN A 55 -2.26 -9.29 -2.20
C ASN A 55 -3.73 -9.00 -2.51
N PHE A 56 -3.99 -8.28 -3.60
CA PHE A 56 -5.35 -7.99 -4.05
C PHE A 56 -6.12 -9.27 -4.40
N SER A 57 -5.47 -10.20 -5.10
CA SER A 57 -6.09 -11.47 -5.50
C SER A 57 -6.63 -12.27 -4.31
N LEU A 58 -6.05 -12.08 -3.14
CA LEU A 58 -6.48 -12.71 -1.90
C LEU A 58 -7.53 -11.85 -1.17
N ASN A 59 -7.19 -10.58 -0.92
CA ASN A 59 -8.00 -9.69 -0.08
C ASN A 59 -9.35 -9.31 -0.70
N LYS A 60 -9.46 -9.36 -2.05
CA LYS A 60 -10.75 -9.11 -2.73
C LYS A 60 -11.88 -10.05 -2.29
N ASN A 61 -11.52 -11.21 -1.75
CA ASN A 61 -12.49 -12.21 -1.26
C ASN A 61 -12.85 -12.00 0.21
N SER A 62 -12.20 -11.07 0.91
CA SER A 62 -12.55 -10.74 2.29
C SER A 62 -13.80 -9.88 2.34
N GLU A 63 -14.68 -10.13 3.30
CA GLU A 63 -15.86 -9.30 3.56
C GLU A 63 -15.49 -7.87 3.96
N ASP A 64 -14.29 -7.69 4.52
CA ASP A 64 -13.78 -6.40 4.97
C ASP A 64 -13.08 -5.62 3.84
N TYR A 65 -13.00 -6.16 2.63
CA TYR A 65 -12.38 -5.47 1.50
C TYR A 65 -13.20 -4.26 1.08
N LYS A 66 -12.53 -3.10 0.98
CA LYS A 66 -13.11 -1.84 0.52
C LYS A 66 -12.49 -1.48 -0.82
N ALA A 67 -13.29 -1.59 -1.89
CA ALA A 67 -12.87 -1.12 -3.21
C ALA A 67 -12.77 0.41 -3.22
N PRO A 68 -11.81 0.99 -3.95
CA PRO A 68 -11.77 2.44 -4.14
C PRO A 68 -13.02 2.86 -4.94
N PRO A 69 -13.64 4.00 -4.61
CA PRO A 69 -14.78 4.52 -5.37
C PRO A 69 -14.36 4.91 -6.79
N ASP A 70 -15.22 4.66 -7.75
CA ASP A 70 -14.94 4.90 -9.18
C ASP A 70 -14.65 6.37 -9.51
N VAL A 71 -15.16 7.31 -8.72
CA VAL A 71 -15.11 8.75 -8.98
C VAL A 71 -13.96 9.46 -8.27
N ASP A 72 -13.55 8.98 -7.11
CA ASP A 72 -12.55 9.65 -6.24
C ASP A 72 -11.39 8.74 -5.87
N PHE A 73 -10.94 7.91 -6.79
CA PHE A 73 -9.80 7.03 -6.55
C PHE A 73 -8.56 7.77 -6.04
N PHE A 74 -8.37 9.00 -6.49
CA PHE A 74 -7.22 9.83 -6.12
C PHE A 74 -7.27 10.37 -4.68
N ASP A 75 -8.46 10.48 -4.12
CA ASP A 75 -8.67 11.03 -2.76
C ASP A 75 -9.12 9.97 -1.74
N ASP A 76 -9.18 8.70 -2.14
CA ASP A 76 -9.62 7.65 -1.23
C ASP A 76 -8.58 7.38 -0.15
N ALA A 77 -8.91 7.80 1.07
CA ALA A 77 -8.12 7.56 2.27
C ALA A 77 -8.61 6.36 3.10
N THR A 78 -9.61 5.62 2.62
CA THR A 78 -10.28 4.56 3.39
C THR A 78 -10.27 3.19 2.73
N GLY A 79 -9.99 3.11 1.43
CA GLY A 79 -9.97 1.85 0.68
C GLY A 79 -8.84 0.92 1.08
N SER A 80 -8.98 -0.36 0.77
CA SER A 80 -7.92 -1.36 0.94
C SER A 80 -6.79 -1.19 -0.07
N LYS A 81 -7.03 -0.45 -1.12
CA LYS A 81 -6.07 -0.11 -2.18
C LYS A 81 -6.14 1.40 -2.41
N ARG A 82 -5.02 2.07 -2.25
CA ARG A 82 -4.94 3.53 -2.33
C ARG A 82 -3.79 3.96 -3.21
N LEU A 83 -3.88 5.18 -3.77
CA LEU A 83 -2.73 5.82 -4.40
C LEU A 83 -1.67 6.15 -3.34
N LEU A 84 -0.42 6.10 -3.75
CA LEU A 84 0.71 6.41 -2.88
C LEU A 84 0.64 7.85 -2.35
N SER A 85 0.23 8.80 -3.21
CA SER A 85 0.02 10.19 -2.82
C SER A 85 -1.03 10.35 -1.73
N SER A 86 -2.12 9.58 -1.80
CA SER A 86 -3.16 9.56 -0.78
C SER A 86 -2.63 9.04 0.56
N LEU A 87 -1.82 7.99 0.54
CA LEU A 87 -1.17 7.47 1.74
C LEU A 87 -0.25 8.52 2.37
N TYR A 88 0.58 9.18 1.58
CA TYR A 88 1.50 10.21 2.08
C TYR A 88 0.76 11.39 2.70
N LYS A 89 -0.36 11.80 2.11
CA LYS A 89 -1.22 12.85 2.67
C LYS A 89 -1.75 12.45 4.05
N THR A 90 -2.25 11.24 4.19
CA THR A 90 -2.75 10.72 5.47
C THR A 90 -1.63 10.65 6.52
N LEU A 91 -0.45 10.16 6.14
CA LEU A 91 0.69 10.08 7.05
C LEU A 91 1.14 11.48 7.52
N ALA A 92 1.16 12.47 6.63
CA ALA A 92 1.49 13.85 6.98
C ALA A 92 0.47 14.44 7.95
N GLU A 93 -0.82 14.20 7.74
CA GLU A 93 -1.91 14.66 8.64
C GLU A 93 -1.79 14.05 10.04
N GLU A 94 -1.21 12.88 10.16
CA GLU A 94 -0.96 12.20 11.44
C GLU A 94 0.38 12.56 12.09
N GLY A 95 1.12 13.50 11.49
CA GLY A 95 2.35 14.05 12.07
C GLY A 95 3.64 13.31 11.68
N HIS A 96 3.60 12.42 10.70
CA HIS A 96 4.80 11.73 10.21
C HIS A 96 5.59 12.61 9.22
N ASP A 97 6.91 12.48 9.25
CA ASP A 97 7.80 13.14 8.30
C ASP A 97 7.83 12.35 6.97
N VAL A 98 6.96 12.75 6.05
CA VAL A 98 6.79 12.07 4.76
C VAL A 98 8.03 12.23 3.88
N ASP A 99 8.71 13.37 3.92
CA ASP A 99 9.92 13.57 3.13
C ASP A 99 11.02 12.60 3.52
N LYS A 100 11.16 12.34 4.81
CA LYS A 100 12.08 11.33 5.33
C LYS A 100 11.69 9.91 4.94
N ILE A 101 10.38 9.61 4.90
CA ILE A 101 9.88 8.30 4.46
C ILE A 101 10.21 8.06 2.98
N LYS A 102 10.14 9.10 2.14
CA LYS A 102 10.45 9.01 0.70
C LYS A 102 11.94 8.81 0.40
N GLU A 103 12.81 9.13 1.31
CA GLU A 103 14.23 8.87 1.15
C GLU A 103 14.52 7.36 1.09
#